data_cfd73a7397942095db5bf82641dd7325
#
_entry.id   cfd73a7397942095db5bf82641dd7325
#
_cell.length_a   1.000
_cell.length_b   1.000
_cell.length_c   1.000
_cell.angle_alpha   90.00
_cell.angle_beta   90.00
_cell.angle_gamma   90.00
#
_symmetry.space_group_name_H-M   'P 1'
#
loop_
_entity.id
_entity.type
_entity.pdbx_description
1 polymer ?
#
loop_
_entity_poly.entity_id
_entity_poly.type
_entity_poly.pdbx_seq_one_letter_code
_entity_poly.pdbx_strand_id
1 'polypeptide(L)'
;MTRPLIAALILSGTALAQIKVGQIKGPLLDAHNCYPYHGQHTDRLDRALSLGFPVAIEQDVAFWKGQAVVSHTPKTTGVEPTLKAHFFERVRPLMEKALKENKKSQWPLIVVHFDFKDLQQPLLEDVWTLLGEYEPWITTARKTADPAKLSKFDVRPLLVLTEEADEQEAVFYNKVAVGQKLRLFGSAHTKDLTARATNYRRWVNYSWRAVEPEGQPKAGNWSEDDLARLHALVSKAHGLGYWIRFYTTDGFTAAENQGWDAGYNFGSHEAVLARWKAELEAGVDLIATDQYELLAKFMKPGK
;
A
#
# COMPACT_ATOMS: atom_id res chain seq x y z
N MET A 1 9.58 -22.44 -55.00
CA MET A 1 9.19 -21.25 -54.23
C MET A 1 8.55 -21.71 -52.93
N THR A 2 9.37 -21.88 -51.91
CA THR A 2 8.95 -22.34 -50.56
C THR A 2 8.73 -21.12 -49.68
N ARG A 3 7.49 -20.90 -49.20
CA ARG A 3 7.14 -19.86 -48.23
C ARG A 3 7.57 -20.33 -46.83
N PRO A 4 8.22 -19.50 -46.02
CA PRO A 4 8.46 -19.83 -44.60
C PRO A 4 7.17 -19.67 -43.82
N LEU A 5 6.81 -20.70 -43.06
CA LEU A 5 5.81 -20.62 -42.00
C LEU A 5 6.39 -19.78 -40.84
N ILE A 6 5.81 -18.62 -40.60
CA ILE A 6 6.05 -17.85 -39.38
C ILE A 6 5.18 -18.51 -38.31
N ALA A 7 5.81 -19.26 -37.41
CA ALA A 7 5.16 -19.74 -36.20
C ALA A 7 4.94 -18.55 -35.25
N ALA A 8 3.71 -18.10 -35.12
CA ALA A 8 3.33 -17.14 -34.08
C ALA A 8 3.46 -17.83 -32.72
N LEU A 9 4.46 -17.42 -31.94
CA LEU A 9 4.59 -17.79 -30.54
C LEU A 9 3.43 -17.10 -29.79
N ILE A 10 2.36 -17.83 -29.51
CA ILE A 10 1.31 -17.39 -28.59
C ILE A 10 1.94 -17.49 -27.19
N LEU A 11 2.49 -16.37 -26.71
CA LEU A 11 2.75 -16.20 -25.27
C LEU A 11 1.38 -16.30 -24.55
N SER A 12 1.09 -17.47 -24.01
CA SER A 12 0.03 -17.65 -23.03
C SER A 12 0.43 -16.82 -21.80
N GLY A 13 -0.04 -15.57 -21.77
CA GLY A 13 0.08 -14.73 -20.59
C GLY A 13 -0.61 -15.42 -19.42
N THR A 14 0.17 -16.01 -18.52
CA THR A 14 -0.30 -16.35 -17.18
C THR A 14 -0.82 -15.04 -16.59
N ALA A 15 -2.12 -14.99 -16.30
CA ALA A 15 -2.73 -13.85 -15.62
C ALA A 15 -1.97 -13.66 -14.30
N LEU A 16 -1.13 -12.62 -14.26
CA LEU A 16 -0.34 -12.24 -13.10
C LEU A 16 -1.29 -11.93 -11.94
N ALA A 17 -0.87 -12.28 -10.73
CA ALA A 17 -1.71 -12.18 -9.55
C ALA A 17 -1.93 -10.70 -9.18
N GLN A 18 -3.04 -10.12 -9.60
CA GLN A 18 -3.53 -8.84 -9.08
C GLN A 18 -4.09 -9.02 -7.66
N ILE A 19 -4.09 -7.94 -6.86
CA ILE A 19 -4.77 -7.95 -5.55
C ILE A 19 -6.18 -8.51 -5.72
N LYS A 20 -6.40 -9.67 -5.13
CA LYS A 20 -7.72 -10.31 -5.07
C LYS A 20 -8.12 -10.47 -3.61
N VAL A 21 -8.42 -9.38 -2.95
CA VAL A 21 -9.04 -9.39 -1.62
C VAL A 21 -10.48 -8.95 -1.79
N GLY A 22 -11.38 -9.92 -1.79
CA GLY A 22 -12.80 -9.66 -2.04
C GLY A 22 -13.04 -9.10 -3.44
N GLN A 23 -13.49 -7.84 -3.52
CA GLN A 23 -13.79 -7.15 -4.77
C GLN A 23 -12.69 -6.19 -5.23
N ILE A 24 -11.57 -6.11 -4.50
CA ILE A 24 -10.43 -5.33 -4.94
C ILE A 24 -9.87 -6.00 -6.19
N LYS A 25 -10.03 -5.34 -7.32
CA LYS A 25 -9.52 -5.76 -8.62
C LYS A 25 -8.73 -4.62 -9.23
N GLY A 26 -7.47 -4.88 -9.57
CA GLY A 26 -6.62 -3.94 -10.25
C GLY A 26 -5.93 -2.94 -9.33
N PRO A 27 -5.21 -1.98 -9.92
CA PRO A 27 -4.45 -0.98 -9.18
C PRO A 27 -5.36 -0.14 -8.28
N LEU A 28 -4.89 0.13 -7.06
CA LEU A 28 -5.49 1.08 -6.15
C LEU A 28 -4.68 2.37 -6.14
N LEU A 29 -5.37 3.50 -6.10
CA LEU A 29 -4.79 4.71 -5.58
C LEU A 29 -4.42 4.49 -4.12
N ASP A 30 -3.18 4.78 -3.76
CA ASP A 30 -2.70 4.80 -2.38
C ASP A 30 -2.37 6.24 -1.97
N ALA A 31 -3.12 6.75 -1.01
CA ALA A 31 -2.91 8.08 -0.46
C ALA A 31 -1.67 8.06 0.44
N HIS A 32 -0.51 8.41 -0.16
CA HIS A 32 0.77 8.52 0.49
C HIS A 32 0.80 9.68 1.48
N ASN A 33 1.52 9.57 2.60
CA ASN A 33 1.59 10.59 3.65
C ASN A 33 0.21 11.09 4.12
N CYS A 34 -0.76 10.21 4.31
CA CYS A 34 -2.16 10.57 4.54
C CYS A 34 -2.46 10.91 6.01
N TYR A 35 -1.69 11.83 6.60
CA TYR A 35 -1.76 12.21 8.02
C TYR A 35 -1.29 13.67 8.22
N PRO A 36 -1.61 14.29 9.39
CA PRO A 36 -1.12 15.63 9.71
C PRO A 36 0.36 15.60 10.05
N TYR A 37 1.07 16.68 9.65
CA TYR A 37 2.47 16.88 9.95
C TYR A 37 2.75 18.37 10.21
N HIS A 38 3.36 18.68 11.37
CA HIS A 38 3.65 20.06 11.79
C HIS A 38 2.46 21.02 11.67
N GLY A 39 1.25 20.55 12.02
CA GLY A 39 0.03 21.35 11.93
C GLY A 39 -0.52 21.57 10.51
N GLN A 40 0.12 20.99 9.51
CA GLN A 40 -0.33 20.99 8.11
C GLN A 40 -0.97 19.65 7.74
N HIS A 41 -1.57 19.56 6.55
CA HIS A 41 -2.07 18.32 5.95
C HIS A 41 -3.17 17.61 6.77
N THR A 42 -3.90 18.33 7.63
CA THR A 42 -4.93 17.77 8.50
C THR A 42 -6.15 17.22 7.75
N ASP A 43 -6.33 17.64 6.49
CA ASP A 43 -7.43 17.28 5.60
C ASP A 43 -7.14 16.05 4.73
N ARG A 44 -5.91 15.54 4.71
CA ARG A 44 -5.51 14.47 3.77
C ARG A 44 -6.35 13.21 3.87
N LEU A 45 -6.68 12.77 5.08
CA LEU A 45 -7.54 11.59 5.24
C LEU A 45 -8.96 11.82 4.69
N ASP A 46 -9.55 12.99 4.92
CA ASP A 46 -10.87 13.31 4.37
C ASP A 46 -10.84 13.40 2.84
N ARG A 47 -9.77 13.98 2.28
CA ARG A 47 -9.55 14.02 0.84
C ARG A 47 -9.48 12.61 0.27
N ALA A 48 -8.62 11.74 0.84
CA ALA A 48 -8.51 10.36 0.39
C ALA A 48 -9.85 9.60 0.42
N LEU A 49 -10.60 9.71 1.52
CA LEU A 49 -11.91 9.07 1.67
C LEU A 49 -12.95 9.61 0.70
N SER A 50 -12.87 10.90 0.31
CA SER A 50 -13.80 11.54 -0.63
C SER A 50 -13.66 11.06 -2.06
N LEU A 51 -12.53 10.44 -2.44
CA LEU A 51 -12.28 9.93 -3.80
C LEU A 51 -13.08 8.67 -4.12
N GLY A 52 -13.68 8.06 -3.10
CA GLY A 52 -14.46 6.83 -3.21
C GLY A 52 -13.61 5.58 -2.98
N PHE A 53 -14.25 4.42 -3.15
CA PHE A 53 -13.68 3.12 -2.79
C PHE A 53 -13.63 2.16 -3.98
N PRO A 54 -12.68 1.20 -4.01
CA PRO A 54 -11.63 0.97 -3.00
C PRO A 54 -10.53 2.03 -3.02
N VAL A 55 -9.87 2.25 -1.88
CA VAL A 55 -8.74 3.18 -1.71
C VAL A 55 -7.71 2.60 -0.75
N ALA A 56 -6.42 2.85 -1.00
CA ALA A 56 -5.37 2.59 -0.03
C ALA A 56 -4.93 3.90 0.66
N ILE A 57 -4.47 3.79 1.90
CA ILE A 57 -4.18 4.93 2.77
C ILE A 57 -2.95 4.60 3.62
N GLU A 58 -1.92 5.42 3.57
CA GLU A 58 -0.75 5.30 4.43
C GLU A 58 -0.92 6.07 5.73
N GLN A 59 -0.46 5.49 6.83
CA GLN A 59 -0.37 6.12 8.14
C GLN A 59 1.01 5.85 8.72
N ASP A 60 1.79 6.90 8.94
CA ASP A 60 3.04 6.81 9.69
C ASP A 60 2.77 6.70 11.18
N VAL A 61 3.42 5.76 11.84
CA VAL A 61 3.13 5.43 13.24
C VAL A 61 4.37 5.55 14.09
N ALA A 62 4.27 6.33 15.16
CA ALA A 62 5.30 6.50 16.17
C ALA A 62 4.73 6.24 17.58
N PHE A 63 5.59 6.25 18.60
CA PHE A 63 5.19 5.98 19.96
C PHE A 63 5.26 7.23 20.85
N TRP A 64 4.19 7.49 21.58
CA TRP A 64 4.15 8.57 22.57
C TRP A 64 3.43 8.13 23.84
N LYS A 65 4.16 8.14 24.97
CA LYS A 65 3.60 7.88 26.31
C LYS A 65 2.64 6.69 26.39
N GLY A 66 3.05 5.56 25.82
CA GLY A 66 2.27 4.33 25.88
C GLY A 66 1.22 4.16 24.79
N GLN A 67 1.16 5.04 23.78
CA GLN A 67 0.15 5.00 22.71
C GLN A 67 0.79 5.16 21.33
N ALA A 68 0.20 4.48 20.34
CA ALA A 68 0.47 4.71 18.94
C ALA A 68 -0.10 6.07 18.50
N VAL A 69 0.75 6.94 17.98
CA VAL A 69 0.40 8.26 17.45
C VAL A 69 0.77 8.33 15.96
N VAL A 70 0.12 9.22 15.22
CA VAL A 70 0.41 9.41 13.80
C VAL A 70 1.47 10.50 13.66
N SER A 71 2.66 10.10 13.17
CA SER A 71 3.81 10.99 13.05
C SER A 71 4.82 10.48 12.03
N HIS A 72 5.35 11.38 11.18
CA HIS A 72 6.42 11.08 10.22
C HIS A 72 7.80 10.84 10.88
N THR A 73 7.92 11.09 12.16
CA THR A 73 9.18 10.98 12.89
C THR A 73 8.95 10.31 14.26
N PRO A 74 9.93 9.54 14.75
CA PRO A 74 9.88 9.02 16.12
C PRO A 74 10.02 10.11 17.19
N LYS A 75 10.44 11.34 16.82
CA LYS A 75 10.58 12.51 17.72
C LYS A 75 9.22 13.19 17.90
N THR A 76 8.33 12.54 18.64
CA THR A 76 7.00 13.03 18.95
C THR A 76 7.02 14.13 20.00
N THR A 77 6.05 15.06 19.94
CA THR A 77 5.94 16.24 20.79
C THR A 77 4.74 16.18 21.75
N GLY A 78 3.78 15.30 21.46
CA GLY A 78 2.54 15.13 22.23
C GLY A 78 1.37 15.93 21.66
N VAL A 79 1.56 16.59 20.51
CA VAL A 79 0.46 17.23 19.75
C VAL A 79 -0.09 16.32 18.64
N GLU A 80 0.64 15.26 18.34
CA GLU A 80 0.27 14.29 17.33
C GLU A 80 -1.01 13.53 17.77
N PRO A 81 -1.98 13.34 16.88
CA PRO A 81 -3.17 12.57 17.20
C PRO A 81 -2.84 11.09 17.39
N THR A 82 -3.57 10.39 18.25
CA THR A 82 -3.46 8.95 18.35
C THR A 82 -3.92 8.29 17.05
N LEU A 83 -3.30 7.15 16.68
CA LEU A 83 -3.72 6.35 15.53
C LEU A 83 -5.22 5.99 15.64
N LYS A 84 -5.71 5.71 16.85
CA LYS A 84 -7.12 5.46 17.13
C LYS A 84 -8.00 6.63 16.72
N ALA A 85 -7.72 7.83 17.22
CA ALA A 85 -8.53 9.01 16.96
C ALA A 85 -8.42 9.48 15.51
N HIS A 86 -7.20 9.45 14.93
CA HIS A 86 -6.97 9.97 13.59
C HIS A 86 -7.56 9.07 12.50
N PHE A 87 -7.38 7.74 12.61
CA PHE A 87 -7.82 6.82 11.57
C PHE A 87 -9.08 6.05 11.96
N PHE A 88 -9.03 5.23 13.00
CA PHE A 88 -10.12 4.28 13.30
C PHE A 88 -11.44 4.98 13.62
N GLU A 89 -11.44 6.03 14.43
CA GLU A 89 -12.67 6.74 14.78
C GLU A 89 -13.24 7.54 13.60
N ARG A 90 -12.39 8.01 12.69
CA ARG A 90 -12.86 8.73 11.48
C ARG A 90 -13.47 7.79 10.44
N VAL A 91 -12.97 6.57 10.30
CA VAL A 91 -13.55 5.58 9.39
C VAL A 91 -14.71 4.79 10.04
N ARG A 92 -14.89 4.87 11.38
CA ARG A 92 -15.94 4.16 12.12
C ARG A 92 -17.33 4.24 11.47
N PRO A 93 -17.87 5.40 11.10
CA PRO A 93 -19.21 5.49 10.53
C PRO A 93 -19.35 4.67 9.24
N LEU A 94 -18.29 4.63 8.41
CA LEU A 94 -18.25 3.84 7.16
C LEU A 94 -18.24 2.34 7.46
N MET A 95 -17.39 1.91 8.40
CA MET A 95 -17.23 0.51 8.76
C MET A 95 -18.49 -0.06 9.43
N GLU A 96 -19.06 0.65 10.39
CA GLU A 96 -20.29 0.24 11.08
C GLU A 96 -21.47 0.16 10.13
N LYS A 97 -21.62 1.14 9.23
CA LYS A 97 -22.65 1.10 8.18
C LYS A 97 -22.47 -0.10 7.28
N ALA A 98 -21.25 -0.36 6.80
CA ALA A 98 -20.94 -1.48 5.93
C ALA A 98 -21.29 -2.83 6.58
N LEU A 99 -20.91 -3.02 7.84
CA LEU A 99 -21.24 -4.25 8.59
C LEU A 99 -22.72 -4.38 8.87
N LYS A 100 -23.42 -3.30 9.23
CA LYS A 100 -24.87 -3.29 9.47
C LYS A 100 -25.64 -3.67 8.22
N GLU A 101 -25.30 -3.08 7.07
CA GLU A 101 -25.94 -3.38 5.79
C GLU A 101 -25.59 -4.79 5.27
N ASN A 102 -24.42 -5.29 5.63
CA ASN A 102 -23.85 -6.59 5.27
C ASN A 102 -23.90 -6.92 3.75
N LYS A 103 -23.88 -5.88 2.91
CA LYS A 103 -23.82 -6.02 1.46
C LYS A 103 -22.36 -6.03 1.01
N LYS A 104 -21.71 -7.18 1.09
CA LYS A 104 -20.27 -7.35 0.82
C LYS A 104 -19.80 -6.75 -0.51
N SER A 105 -20.66 -6.77 -1.55
CA SER A 105 -20.37 -6.18 -2.86
C SER A 105 -20.33 -4.66 -2.88
N GLN A 106 -20.80 -4.01 -1.83
CA GLN A 106 -20.88 -2.55 -1.69
C GLN A 106 -20.03 -2.03 -0.53
N TRP A 107 -19.19 -2.87 0.06
CA TRP A 107 -18.35 -2.43 1.15
C TRP A 107 -17.35 -1.35 0.69
N PRO A 108 -17.14 -0.31 1.51
CA PRO A 108 -16.10 0.69 1.29
C PRO A 108 -14.74 0.06 1.63
N LEU A 109 -14.15 -0.66 0.68
CA LEU A 109 -12.90 -1.37 0.92
C LEU A 109 -11.76 -0.37 1.07
N ILE A 110 -11.13 -0.37 2.24
CA ILE A 110 -9.95 0.41 2.58
C ILE A 110 -8.78 -0.54 2.81
N VAL A 111 -7.64 -0.25 2.18
CA VAL A 111 -6.35 -0.84 2.54
C VAL A 111 -5.60 0.21 3.35
N VAL A 112 -5.33 -0.04 4.63
CA VAL A 112 -4.48 0.85 5.42
C VAL A 112 -3.10 0.24 5.54
N HIS A 113 -2.08 1.05 5.27
CA HIS A 113 -0.68 0.70 5.39
C HIS A 113 -0.07 1.47 6.56
N PHE A 114 0.56 0.75 7.50
CA PHE A 114 1.28 1.35 8.62
C PHE A 114 2.78 1.37 8.34
N ASP A 115 3.33 2.57 8.21
CA ASP A 115 4.78 2.81 8.18
C ASP A 115 5.26 3.17 9.59
N PHE A 116 5.89 2.22 10.26
CA PHE A 116 6.39 2.39 11.62
C PHE A 116 7.70 3.19 11.63
N LYS A 117 7.66 4.39 12.21
CA LYS A 117 8.86 5.24 12.42
C LYS A 117 9.67 4.83 13.64
N ASP A 118 9.15 3.92 14.44
CA ASP A 118 9.74 3.35 15.63
C ASP A 118 9.34 1.87 15.71
N LEU A 119 10.28 1.00 16.06
CA LEU A 119 10.08 -0.45 16.09
C LEU A 119 10.10 -1.03 17.51
N GLN A 120 10.02 -0.17 18.51
CA GLN A 120 10.02 -0.65 19.89
C GLN A 120 8.79 -1.53 20.18
N GLN A 121 9.04 -2.62 20.88
CA GLN A 121 8.02 -3.64 21.15
C GLN A 121 6.74 -3.07 21.81
N PRO A 122 6.77 -2.12 22.75
CA PRO A 122 5.55 -1.54 23.32
C PRO A 122 4.64 -0.86 22.28
N LEU A 123 5.20 -0.19 21.27
CA LEU A 123 4.42 0.39 20.16
C LEU A 123 3.73 -0.71 19.36
N LEU A 124 4.46 -1.74 18.96
CA LEU A 124 3.91 -2.83 18.15
C LEU A 124 2.81 -3.59 18.91
N GLU A 125 2.99 -3.79 20.23
CA GLU A 125 1.97 -4.43 21.08
C GLU A 125 0.74 -3.54 21.30
N ASP A 126 0.90 -2.22 21.41
CA ASP A 126 -0.21 -1.26 21.45
C ASP A 126 -1.04 -1.31 20.18
N VAL A 127 -0.37 -1.26 19.01
CA VAL A 127 -1.05 -1.40 17.71
C VAL A 127 -1.75 -2.75 17.58
N TRP A 128 -1.13 -3.86 18.01
CA TRP A 128 -1.78 -5.16 17.98
C TRP A 128 -3.05 -5.22 18.85
N THR A 129 -3.00 -4.59 20.03
CA THR A 129 -4.14 -4.46 20.92
C THR A 129 -5.24 -3.61 20.31
N LEU A 130 -4.87 -2.47 19.74
CA LEU A 130 -5.79 -1.57 19.02
C LEU A 130 -6.49 -2.31 17.87
N LEU A 131 -5.77 -3.07 17.05
CA LEU A 131 -6.38 -3.88 15.99
C LEU A 131 -7.37 -4.92 16.54
N GLY A 132 -7.18 -5.38 17.77
CA GLY A 132 -8.12 -6.26 18.46
C GLY A 132 -9.47 -5.61 18.74
N GLU A 133 -9.50 -4.31 19.09
CA GLU A 133 -10.73 -3.57 19.33
C GLU A 133 -11.57 -3.43 18.04
N TYR A 134 -10.92 -3.37 16.88
CA TYR A 134 -11.56 -3.18 15.56
C TYR A 134 -11.56 -4.46 14.70
N GLU A 135 -11.26 -5.63 15.27
CA GLU A 135 -11.20 -6.89 14.53
C GLU A 135 -12.44 -7.17 13.65
N PRO A 136 -13.69 -6.82 14.05
CA PRO A 136 -14.86 -7.03 13.21
C PRO A 136 -14.79 -6.33 11.84
N TRP A 137 -13.99 -5.26 11.71
CA TRP A 137 -13.82 -4.52 10.44
C TRP A 137 -12.68 -5.08 9.60
N ILE A 138 -11.78 -5.85 10.21
CA ILE A 138 -10.47 -6.19 9.64
C ILE A 138 -10.54 -7.51 8.87
N THR A 139 -10.06 -7.48 7.64
CA THR A 139 -9.75 -8.67 6.85
C THR A 139 -8.67 -9.48 7.55
N THR A 140 -8.96 -10.70 7.90
CA THR A 140 -8.06 -11.58 8.64
C THR A 140 -7.72 -12.83 7.84
N ALA A 141 -6.64 -13.52 8.24
CA ALA A 141 -6.32 -14.86 7.76
C ALA A 141 -5.89 -15.73 8.95
N ARG A 142 -6.10 -17.04 8.90
CA ARG A 142 -5.65 -17.91 9.99
C ARG A 142 -4.15 -18.18 9.87
N LYS A 143 -3.42 -18.10 10.99
CA LYS A 143 -2.01 -18.53 11.02
C LYS A 143 -1.93 -20.02 10.74
N THR A 144 -1.10 -20.39 9.78
CA THR A 144 -0.80 -21.78 9.42
C THR A 144 0.44 -22.29 10.16
N ALA A 145 0.55 -23.59 10.35
CA ALA A 145 1.75 -24.20 10.96
C ALA A 145 2.97 -24.09 10.01
N ASP A 146 2.73 -24.16 8.71
CA ASP A 146 3.74 -23.93 7.68
C ASP A 146 3.57 -22.51 7.10
N PRO A 147 4.54 -21.60 7.30
CA PRO A 147 4.45 -20.23 6.77
C PRO A 147 4.27 -20.15 5.25
N ALA A 148 4.77 -21.12 4.50
CA ALA A 148 4.63 -21.16 3.04
C ALA A 148 3.20 -21.49 2.59
N LYS A 149 2.35 -22.02 3.50
CA LYS A 149 0.96 -22.33 3.22
C LYS A 149 0.06 -21.13 3.50
N LEU A 150 -0.37 -20.46 2.46
CA LEU A 150 -1.25 -19.31 2.56
C LEU A 150 -2.68 -19.74 2.92
N SER A 151 -3.22 -19.22 4.03
CA SER A 151 -4.63 -19.36 4.36
C SER A 151 -5.49 -18.33 3.60
N LYS A 152 -6.75 -18.64 3.37
CA LYS A 152 -7.72 -17.74 2.75
C LYS A 152 -8.03 -16.55 3.67
N PHE A 153 -8.27 -15.40 3.06
CA PHE A 153 -8.78 -14.24 3.78
C PHE A 153 -10.25 -14.41 4.18
N ASP A 154 -10.55 -14.07 5.44
CA ASP A 154 -11.91 -13.70 5.87
C ASP A 154 -12.07 -12.20 5.59
N VAL A 155 -12.63 -11.89 4.43
CA VAL A 155 -12.68 -10.51 3.89
C VAL A 155 -13.65 -9.67 4.70
N ARG A 156 -13.16 -8.49 5.09
CA ARG A 156 -13.87 -7.41 5.77
C ARG A 156 -13.59 -6.08 5.09
N PRO A 157 -14.29 -4.98 5.44
CA PRO A 157 -14.09 -3.69 4.76
C PRO A 157 -12.70 -3.10 4.89
N LEU A 158 -11.90 -3.48 5.90
CA LEU A 158 -10.54 -2.96 6.15
C LEU A 158 -9.50 -4.06 5.99
N LEU A 159 -8.50 -3.85 5.15
CA LEU A 159 -7.27 -4.64 5.09
C LEU A 159 -6.12 -3.85 5.68
N VAL A 160 -5.35 -4.43 6.59
CA VAL A 160 -4.20 -3.78 7.24
C VAL A 160 -2.90 -4.38 6.72
N LEU A 161 -2.00 -3.52 6.25
CA LEU A 161 -0.66 -3.86 5.80
C LEU A 161 0.39 -3.21 6.72
N THR A 162 1.59 -3.75 6.75
CA THR A 162 2.74 -3.21 7.49
C THR A 162 4.05 -3.52 6.78
N GLU A 163 5.14 -2.89 7.20
CA GLU A 163 6.45 -2.93 6.56
C GLU A 163 7.22 -4.26 6.73
N GLU A 164 8.48 -4.27 6.27
CA GLU A 164 9.31 -5.47 6.16
C GLU A 164 10.09 -5.85 7.44
N ALA A 165 10.06 -5.02 8.49
CA ALA A 165 10.89 -5.22 9.67
C ALA A 165 10.59 -6.53 10.42
N ASP A 166 11.64 -7.22 10.83
CA ASP A 166 11.53 -8.50 11.55
C ASP A 166 10.92 -8.34 12.95
N GLU A 167 11.10 -7.17 13.59
CA GLU A 167 10.44 -6.80 14.84
C GLU A 167 8.92 -6.81 14.72
N GLN A 168 8.39 -6.36 13.58
CA GLN A 168 6.97 -6.40 13.27
C GLN A 168 6.50 -7.86 13.09
N GLU A 169 7.24 -8.68 12.36
CA GLU A 169 6.92 -10.11 12.22
C GLU A 169 6.96 -10.85 13.57
N ALA A 170 7.92 -10.49 14.41
CA ALA A 170 8.05 -11.09 15.76
C ALA A 170 6.78 -10.87 16.60
N VAL A 171 6.17 -9.67 16.54
CA VAL A 171 4.96 -9.35 17.31
C VAL A 171 3.70 -9.79 16.59
N PHE A 172 3.55 -9.45 15.29
CA PHE A 172 2.29 -9.58 14.58
C PHE A 172 2.05 -10.98 13.99
N TYR A 173 3.12 -11.78 13.89
CA TYR A 173 3.02 -13.12 13.38
C TYR A 173 3.55 -14.17 14.37
N ASN A 174 4.81 -14.05 14.84
CA ASN A 174 5.43 -15.13 15.59
C ASN A 174 4.73 -15.38 16.94
N LYS A 175 4.26 -14.32 17.63
CA LYS A 175 3.50 -14.42 18.89
C LYS A 175 2.06 -14.95 18.71
N VAL A 176 1.52 -14.95 17.49
CA VAL A 176 0.17 -15.47 17.22
C VAL A 176 0.19 -17.00 17.19
N ALA A 177 -0.70 -17.66 17.90
CA ALA A 177 -0.76 -19.12 17.89
C ALA A 177 -1.32 -19.65 16.54
N VAL A 178 -0.85 -20.84 16.13
CA VAL A 178 -1.38 -21.54 14.93
C VAL A 178 -2.90 -21.70 15.03
N GLY A 179 -3.60 -21.38 13.95
CA GLY A 179 -5.07 -21.39 13.90
C GLY A 179 -5.73 -20.10 14.37
N GLN A 180 -5.03 -19.21 15.05
CA GLN A 180 -5.54 -17.88 15.42
C GLN A 180 -5.48 -16.91 14.23
N LYS A 181 -6.17 -15.79 14.35
CA LYS A 181 -6.30 -14.77 13.29
C LYS A 181 -5.07 -13.85 13.25
N LEU A 182 -4.54 -13.69 12.05
CA LEU A 182 -3.65 -12.59 11.69
C LEU A 182 -4.52 -11.41 11.30
N ARG A 183 -4.26 -10.23 11.88
CA ARG A 183 -5.05 -9.00 11.67
C ARG A 183 -4.39 -8.03 10.71
N LEU A 184 -3.11 -8.27 10.36
CA LEU A 184 -2.35 -7.46 9.41
C LEU A 184 -1.30 -8.34 8.70
N PHE A 185 -0.75 -7.82 7.59
CA PHE A 185 0.14 -8.57 6.71
C PHE A 185 1.37 -7.73 6.37
N GLY A 186 2.55 -8.34 6.57
CA GLY A 186 3.85 -7.70 6.37
C GLY A 186 4.28 -7.66 4.91
N SER A 187 5.13 -6.68 4.61
CA SER A 187 5.90 -6.61 3.37
C SER A 187 7.01 -7.65 3.35
N ALA A 188 7.38 -8.11 2.17
CA ALA A 188 8.60 -8.88 1.95
C ALA A 188 9.83 -7.96 2.03
N HIS A 189 10.98 -8.52 2.35
CA HIS A 189 12.25 -7.81 2.26
C HIS A 189 12.56 -7.45 0.80
N THR A 190 12.77 -6.17 0.53
CA THR A 190 12.99 -5.65 -0.82
C THR A 190 14.37 -5.94 -1.35
N LYS A 191 15.38 -5.97 -0.45
CA LYS A 191 16.79 -6.07 -0.80
C LYS A 191 17.11 -7.36 -1.57
N ASP A 192 16.51 -8.47 -1.17
CA ASP A 192 16.73 -9.80 -1.79
C ASP A 192 15.40 -10.54 -1.97
N LEU A 193 14.50 -9.97 -2.79
CA LEU A 193 13.20 -10.60 -3.05
C LEU A 193 13.36 -11.90 -3.85
N THR A 194 13.59 -13.02 -3.16
CA THR A 194 13.78 -14.36 -3.76
C THR A 194 12.78 -15.38 -3.22
N ALA A 195 12.31 -15.23 -1.99
CA ALA A 195 11.35 -16.12 -1.37
C ALA A 195 9.92 -15.85 -1.87
N ARG A 196 9.07 -16.87 -1.90
CA ARG A 196 7.64 -16.72 -2.21
C ARG A 196 6.88 -16.09 -1.05
N ALA A 197 5.73 -15.52 -1.36
CA ALA A 197 4.80 -15.00 -0.36
C ALA A 197 4.49 -16.05 0.71
N THR A 198 4.40 -15.60 1.96
CA THR A 198 4.12 -16.43 3.12
C THR A 198 2.73 -16.15 3.68
N ASN A 199 2.34 -16.88 4.69
CA ASN A 199 1.08 -16.64 5.39
C ASN A 199 1.00 -15.23 6.00
N TYR A 200 2.15 -14.60 6.31
CA TYR A 200 2.26 -13.23 6.84
C TYR A 200 2.70 -12.21 5.78
N ARG A 201 3.81 -12.47 5.07
CA ARG A 201 4.34 -11.52 4.07
C ARG A 201 3.58 -11.68 2.77
N ARG A 202 2.75 -10.68 2.43
CA ARG A 202 1.80 -10.74 1.31
C ARG A 202 2.04 -9.72 0.22
N TRP A 203 2.87 -8.74 0.46
CA TRP A 203 3.12 -7.63 -0.44
C TRP A 203 4.59 -7.22 -0.43
N VAL A 204 4.97 -6.30 -1.28
CA VAL A 204 6.30 -5.70 -1.31
C VAL A 204 6.18 -4.21 -1.63
N ASN A 205 6.96 -3.40 -0.92
CA ASN A 205 6.90 -1.94 -0.98
C ASN A 205 8.23 -1.38 -1.49
N TYR A 206 8.23 -0.81 -2.70
CA TYR A 206 9.42 -0.22 -3.30
C TYR A 206 9.31 1.29 -3.40
N SER A 207 10.39 1.99 -3.02
CA SER A 207 10.61 3.36 -3.50
C SER A 207 10.72 3.35 -5.03
N TRP A 208 10.20 4.39 -5.69
CA TRP A 208 10.34 4.55 -7.14
C TRP A 208 11.80 4.50 -7.63
N ARG A 209 12.78 4.79 -6.77
CA ARG A 209 14.21 4.62 -7.08
C ARG A 209 14.61 3.21 -7.48
N ALA A 210 13.79 2.21 -7.21
CA ALA A 210 14.00 0.86 -7.74
C ALA A 210 13.79 0.78 -9.27
N VAL A 211 13.02 1.71 -9.83
CA VAL A 211 12.75 1.85 -11.27
C VAL A 211 13.67 2.90 -11.90
N GLU A 212 13.75 4.10 -11.32
CA GLU A 212 14.61 5.21 -11.75
C GLU A 212 15.65 5.52 -10.67
N PRO A 213 16.83 4.88 -10.67
CA PRO A 213 17.81 4.94 -9.57
C PRO A 213 18.37 6.33 -9.29
N GLU A 214 18.41 7.22 -10.29
CA GLU A 214 18.87 8.60 -10.14
C GLU A 214 17.92 9.45 -9.27
N GLY A 215 16.72 8.95 -9.04
CA GLY A 215 15.66 9.60 -8.28
C GLY A 215 14.87 10.61 -9.12
N GLN A 216 13.67 10.95 -8.66
CA GLN A 216 12.67 11.70 -9.40
C GLN A 216 13.15 13.05 -9.93
N PRO A 217 13.86 13.91 -9.15
CA PRO A 217 14.35 15.20 -9.67
C PRO A 217 15.35 15.10 -10.81
N LYS A 218 15.95 13.92 -11.02
CA LYS A 218 16.97 13.66 -12.03
C LYS A 218 16.55 12.59 -13.03
N ALA A 219 15.33 12.09 -12.96
CA ALA A 219 14.85 10.97 -13.75
C ALA A 219 14.87 11.22 -15.27
N GLY A 220 14.77 12.50 -15.70
CA GLY A 220 14.72 12.83 -17.13
C GLY A 220 13.45 12.33 -17.81
N ASN A 221 13.58 11.98 -19.10
CA ASN A 221 12.49 11.42 -19.87
C ASN A 221 12.32 9.93 -19.54
N TRP A 222 11.05 9.48 -19.47
CA TRP A 222 10.72 8.07 -19.34
C TRP A 222 11.31 7.24 -20.48
N SER A 223 12.10 6.23 -20.17
CA SER A 223 12.85 5.44 -21.15
C SER A 223 12.38 3.97 -21.22
N GLU A 224 12.79 3.26 -22.28
CA GLU A 224 12.57 1.82 -22.40
C GLU A 224 13.26 1.01 -21.30
N ASP A 225 14.41 1.46 -20.83
CA ASP A 225 15.13 0.80 -19.73
C ASP A 225 14.38 0.94 -18.40
N ASP A 226 13.75 2.11 -18.14
CA ASP A 226 12.91 2.30 -16.97
C ASP A 226 11.69 1.40 -17.02
N LEU A 227 11.04 1.33 -18.17
CA LEU A 227 9.90 0.44 -18.41
C LEU A 227 10.29 -1.04 -18.20
N ALA A 228 11.45 -1.45 -18.71
CA ALA A 228 11.96 -2.81 -18.54
C ALA A 228 12.21 -3.14 -17.06
N ARG A 229 12.78 -2.20 -16.27
CA ARG A 229 12.98 -2.37 -14.82
C ARG A 229 11.65 -2.49 -14.09
N LEU A 230 10.69 -1.63 -14.40
CA LEU A 230 9.33 -1.69 -13.83
C LEU A 230 8.68 -3.07 -14.07
N HIS A 231 8.65 -3.51 -15.32
CA HIS A 231 8.09 -4.82 -15.68
C HIS A 231 8.81 -5.98 -14.99
N ALA A 232 10.14 -5.92 -14.87
CA ALA A 232 10.91 -6.95 -14.19
C ALA A 232 10.53 -7.05 -12.70
N LEU A 233 10.39 -5.92 -12.00
CA LEU A 233 9.99 -5.89 -10.59
C LEU A 233 8.56 -6.40 -10.39
N VAL A 234 7.60 -5.93 -11.19
CA VAL A 234 6.20 -6.35 -11.11
C VAL A 234 6.07 -7.84 -11.42
N SER A 235 6.68 -8.32 -12.50
CA SER A 235 6.66 -9.73 -12.87
C SER A 235 7.28 -10.63 -11.80
N LYS A 236 8.37 -10.17 -11.18
CA LYS A 236 9.04 -10.88 -10.09
C LYS A 236 8.15 -10.97 -8.85
N ALA A 237 7.57 -9.85 -8.41
CA ALA A 237 6.68 -9.81 -7.26
C ALA A 237 5.47 -10.73 -7.46
N HIS A 238 4.77 -10.60 -8.58
CA HIS A 238 3.61 -11.42 -8.90
C HIS A 238 3.98 -12.91 -9.06
N GLY A 239 5.11 -13.24 -9.69
CA GLY A 239 5.61 -14.60 -9.83
C GLY A 239 5.90 -15.28 -8.49
N LEU A 240 6.25 -14.50 -7.47
CA LEU A 240 6.46 -14.95 -6.10
C LEU A 240 5.18 -14.91 -5.24
N GLY A 241 4.09 -14.35 -5.77
CA GLY A 241 2.78 -14.29 -5.10
C GLY A 241 2.54 -13.06 -4.26
N TYR A 242 3.32 -11.99 -4.43
CA TYR A 242 3.18 -10.73 -3.74
C TYR A 242 2.35 -9.72 -4.51
N TRP A 243 1.63 -8.84 -3.82
CA TRP A 243 1.21 -7.53 -4.33
C TRP A 243 2.42 -6.59 -4.33
N ILE A 244 2.41 -5.63 -5.24
CA ILE A 244 3.51 -4.67 -5.35
C ILE A 244 2.99 -3.23 -5.26
N ARG A 245 3.68 -2.42 -4.45
CA ARG A 245 3.49 -0.99 -4.28
C ARG A 245 4.74 -0.24 -4.73
N PHE A 246 4.52 0.89 -5.39
CA PHE A 246 5.56 1.91 -5.54
C PHE A 246 5.10 3.21 -4.90
N TYR A 247 6.03 3.88 -4.20
CA TYR A 247 5.78 5.14 -3.54
C TYR A 247 6.76 6.23 -4.00
N THR A 248 6.46 7.50 -3.67
CA THR A 248 7.20 8.69 -4.10
C THR A 248 7.02 9.03 -5.59
N THR A 249 5.78 8.87 -6.12
CA THR A 249 5.48 9.23 -7.52
C THR A 249 4.64 10.50 -7.59
N ASP A 250 5.29 11.66 -7.41
CA ASP A 250 4.65 12.98 -7.43
C ASP A 250 5.10 13.83 -8.61
N GLY A 251 4.21 14.66 -9.15
CA GLY A 251 4.47 15.53 -10.31
C GLY A 251 4.06 16.98 -10.06
N PHE A 252 4.25 17.50 -8.84
CA PHE A 252 3.98 18.91 -8.53
C PHE A 252 4.85 19.84 -9.37
N THR A 253 4.25 20.84 -9.97
CA THR A 253 4.96 21.92 -10.66
C THR A 253 5.62 22.87 -9.67
N ALA A 254 6.56 23.69 -10.13
CA ALA A 254 7.22 24.68 -9.29
C ALA A 254 6.26 25.73 -8.68
N ALA A 255 5.06 25.90 -9.26
CA ALA A 255 4.02 26.81 -8.77
C ALA A 255 3.08 26.18 -7.72
N GLU A 256 3.14 24.87 -7.56
CA GLU A 256 2.29 24.13 -6.62
C GLU A 256 3.03 23.87 -5.31
N ASN A 257 2.26 23.57 -4.25
CA ASN A 257 2.85 23.03 -3.02
C ASN A 257 3.36 21.61 -3.29
N GLN A 258 4.65 21.39 -3.09
CA GLN A 258 5.34 20.14 -3.41
C GLN A 258 5.13 19.03 -2.36
N GLY A 259 4.13 19.15 -1.51
CA GLY A 259 3.86 18.14 -0.50
C GLY A 259 5.00 18.01 0.53
N TRP A 260 5.43 16.77 0.81
CA TRP A 260 6.42 16.48 1.84
C TRP A 260 7.86 16.74 1.44
N ASP A 261 8.27 16.28 0.26
CA ASP A 261 9.67 16.24 -0.14
C ASP A 261 9.83 16.49 -1.65
N ALA A 262 10.64 17.49 -1.99
CA ALA A 262 11.03 17.76 -3.37
C ALA A 262 11.74 16.55 -4.02
N GLY A 263 12.37 15.68 -3.23
CA GLY A 263 13.03 14.47 -3.70
C GLY A 263 12.08 13.40 -4.26
N TYR A 264 10.77 13.51 -3.98
CA TYR A 264 9.73 12.61 -4.47
C TYR A 264 9.08 13.08 -5.77
N ASN A 265 9.50 14.23 -6.28
CA ASN A 265 8.78 14.99 -7.27
C ASN A 265 9.50 15.01 -8.63
N PHE A 266 8.79 14.63 -9.69
CA PHE A 266 9.24 14.74 -11.08
C PHE A 266 9.18 16.17 -11.63
N GLY A 267 8.59 17.14 -10.92
CA GLY A 267 8.52 18.55 -11.28
C GLY A 267 7.49 18.90 -12.36
N SER A 268 6.72 17.95 -12.88
CA SER A 268 5.63 18.22 -13.80
C SER A 268 4.55 17.14 -13.81
N HIS A 269 3.32 17.54 -14.10
CA HIS A 269 2.21 16.59 -14.28
C HIS A 269 2.45 15.65 -15.46
N GLU A 270 3.02 16.14 -16.58
CA GLU A 270 3.31 15.30 -17.74
C GLU A 270 4.25 14.15 -17.36
N ALA A 271 5.33 14.46 -16.62
CA ALA A 271 6.30 13.49 -16.20
C ALA A 271 5.69 12.40 -15.31
N VAL A 272 4.88 12.77 -14.31
CA VAL A 272 4.26 11.78 -13.42
C VAL A 272 3.16 10.97 -14.10
N LEU A 273 2.37 11.59 -14.98
CA LEU A 273 1.33 10.88 -15.75
C LEU A 273 1.91 9.79 -16.63
N ALA A 274 3.10 10.00 -17.22
CA ALA A 274 3.80 8.97 -17.99
C ALA A 274 4.17 7.77 -17.11
N ARG A 275 4.60 8.00 -15.86
CA ARG A 275 4.96 6.94 -14.89
C ARG A 275 3.72 6.21 -14.40
N TRP A 276 2.67 6.91 -14.00
CA TRP A 276 1.41 6.29 -13.59
C TRP A 276 0.77 5.45 -14.72
N LYS A 277 0.88 5.93 -15.98
CA LYS A 277 0.45 5.11 -17.12
C LYS A 277 1.22 3.80 -17.18
N ALA A 278 2.55 3.87 -17.06
CA ALA A 278 3.40 2.68 -17.09
C ALA A 278 3.10 1.73 -15.90
N GLU A 279 2.87 2.26 -14.69
CA GLU A 279 2.47 1.46 -13.52
C GLU A 279 1.14 0.73 -13.76
N LEU A 280 0.12 1.43 -14.30
CA LEU A 280 -1.17 0.83 -14.65
C LEU A 280 -1.02 -0.28 -15.70
N GLU A 281 -0.24 -0.04 -16.75
CA GLU A 281 0.00 -1.00 -17.83
C GLU A 281 0.84 -2.20 -17.38
N ALA A 282 1.79 -1.99 -16.47
CA ALA A 282 2.60 -3.06 -15.87
C ALA A 282 1.80 -3.90 -14.86
N GLY A 283 0.68 -3.40 -14.36
CA GLY A 283 -0.16 -4.09 -13.38
C GLY A 283 0.31 -3.91 -11.94
N VAL A 284 0.88 -2.77 -11.59
CA VAL A 284 1.18 -2.40 -10.19
C VAL A 284 -0.11 -2.44 -9.37
N ASP A 285 -0.05 -2.97 -8.16
CA ASP A 285 -1.25 -3.16 -7.33
C ASP A 285 -1.61 -1.91 -6.52
N LEU A 286 -0.62 -1.14 -6.06
CA LEU A 286 -0.79 0.05 -5.24
C LEU A 286 0.12 1.17 -5.79
N ILE A 287 -0.49 2.26 -6.26
CA ILE A 287 0.23 3.43 -6.80
C ILE A 287 0.14 4.55 -5.77
N ALA A 288 1.26 4.87 -5.13
CA ALA A 288 1.28 5.81 -4.02
C ALA A 288 1.79 7.18 -4.42
N THR A 289 1.00 8.20 -4.13
CA THR A 289 1.29 9.61 -4.43
C THR A 289 0.65 10.53 -3.40
N ASP A 290 1.20 11.75 -3.27
CA ASP A 290 0.59 12.86 -2.52
C ASP A 290 -0.46 13.62 -3.35
N GLN A 291 -0.54 13.37 -4.66
CA GLN A 291 -1.48 14.01 -5.60
C GLN A 291 -2.74 13.16 -5.83
N TYR A 292 -3.46 12.88 -4.74
CA TYR A 292 -4.59 11.95 -4.71
C TYR A 292 -5.63 12.21 -5.79
N GLU A 293 -6.09 13.48 -5.92
CA GLU A 293 -7.15 13.87 -6.86
C GLU A 293 -6.68 13.74 -8.31
N LEU A 294 -5.41 14.06 -8.59
CA LEU A 294 -4.84 13.95 -9.93
C LEU A 294 -4.77 12.49 -10.37
N LEU A 295 -4.26 11.61 -9.49
CA LEU A 295 -4.20 10.17 -9.77
C LEU A 295 -5.61 9.57 -9.89
N ALA A 296 -6.54 9.93 -8.99
CA ALA A 296 -7.92 9.44 -9.04
C ALA A 296 -8.62 9.81 -10.35
N LYS A 297 -8.42 11.05 -10.83
CA LYS A 297 -8.92 11.50 -12.14
C LYS A 297 -8.28 10.75 -13.30
N PHE A 298 -6.98 10.49 -13.21
CA PHE A 298 -6.25 9.76 -14.25
C PHE A 298 -6.70 8.30 -14.35
N MET A 299 -6.92 7.62 -13.21
CA MET A 299 -7.40 6.23 -13.18
C MET A 299 -8.85 6.04 -13.62
N LYS A 300 -9.66 7.10 -13.60
CA LYS A 300 -11.10 7.07 -13.96
C LYS A 300 -11.39 8.11 -15.05
N PRO A 301 -10.80 8.02 -16.26
CA PRO A 301 -11.09 8.98 -17.29
C PRO A 301 -12.57 8.87 -17.69
N GLY A 302 -13.35 9.92 -17.46
CA GLY A 302 -14.71 10.06 -18.01
C GLY A 302 -15.89 9.63 -17.12
N LYS A 303 -15.81 9.86 -15.79
CA LYS A 303 -17.02 9.96 -14.96
C LYS A 303 -17.38 11.40 -14.71
#